data_b017aeb3af176bb740a8de2244634a28
#
_entry.id   b017aeb3af176bb740a8de2244634a28
#
_cell.length_a   1.000
_cell.length_b   1.000
_cell.length_c   1.000
_cell.angle_alpha   90.00
_cell.angle_beta   90.00
_cell.angle_gamma   90.00
#
_symmetry.space_group_name_H-M   'P 1'
#
loop_
_entity.id
_entity.type
_entity.pdbx_description
1 polymer ?
#
loop_
_entity_poly.entity_id
_entity_poly.type
_entity_poly.pdbx_seq_one_letter_code
_entity_poly.pdbx_strand_id
1 'polypeptide(L)'
;DFIDGKDKKYQLFIKNNDNKTFSLNDIIDWDTYDDNNEVHTIPVILSYVERAWLYYIMNDNKMRLFLDNDIIEKIKNLLLENEPDLPYPLSNKDIYHQRLNNNPPYYYTNDEIKNFRSILKALKNHNYIKLTNNADNGICYKDSTVIPYKIEYNYQQETFSITCLNKEKTEIIRMFFTNLSDIEVLEKQYNKKEIEEIVTKLLNNIRKEIVIEIDSNDNAQQRCAYLFANYERQIYKKDNKIYMKIEYYQEYQYEDIIY
;
A
#
# COMPACT_ATOMS: atom_id res chain seq x y z
N ASP A 1 1.22 13.14 -26.39
CA ASP A 1 2.40 12.55 -27.01
C ASP A 1 3.43 12.31 -25.94
N PHE A 2 3.86 11.06 -25.81
CA PHE A 2 4.95 10.67 -24.92
C PHE A 2 6.24 10.78 -25.70
N ILE A 3 7.17 11.56 -25.22
CA ILE A 3 8.52 11.62 -25.78
C ILE A 3 9.45 10.91 -24.81
N ASP A 4 10.10 9.89 -25.32
CA ASP A 4 11.17 9.20 -24.61
C ASP A 4 12.39 10.12 -24.56
N GLY A 5 12.67 10.70 -23.39
CA GLY A 5 13.86 11.52 -23.18
C GLY A 5 15.13 10.64 -23.21
N LYS A 6 16.30 11.26 -23.38
CA LYS A 6 17.61 10.61 -23.40
C LYS A 6 17.86 9.66 -22.21
N ASP A 7 17.14 9.85 -21.12
CA ASP A 7 17.26 9.06 -19.88
C ASP A 7 16.18 7.96 -19.74
N LYS A 8 15.42 7.66 -20.80
CA LYS A 8 14.30 6.69 -20.76
C LYS A 8 13.23 6.98 -19.69
N LYS A 9 13.09 8.21 -19.25
CA LYS A 9 12.03 8.63 -18.35
C LYS A 9 10.83 9.09 -19.16
N TYR A 10 9.64 8.60 -18.81
CA TYR A 10 8.40 9.10 -19.40
C TYR A 10 8.17 10.53 -18.91
N GLN A 11 8.04 11.47 -19.84
CA GLN A 11 7.73 12.85 -19.53
C GLN A 11 6.32 13.16 -20.01
N LEU A 12 5.47 13.60 -19.10
CA LEU A 12 4.17 14.13 -19.43
C LEU A 12 4.30 15.64 -19.70
N PHE A 13 4.01 16.05 -20.93
CA PHE A 13 4.04 17.47 -21.29
C PHE A 13 2.68 18.10 -21.06
N ILE A 14 2.62 19.06 -20.15
CA ILE A 14 1.43 19.89 -19.93
C ILE A 14 1.73 21.25 -20.54
N LYS A 15 0.95 21.66 -21.55
CA LYS A 15 0.99 23.02 -22.06
C LYS A 15 0.25 23.93 -21.10
N ASN A 16 0.95 24.84 -20.45
CA ASN A 16 0.32 25.97 -19.82
C ASN A 16 0.18 27.14 -20.82
N ASN A 17 -0.50 28.20 -20.43
CA ASN A 17 -0.73 29.38 -21.26
C ASN A 17 0.56 30.07 -21.76
N ASP A 18 1.71 29.79 -21.15
CA ASP A 18 3.01 30.39 -21.49
C ASP A 18 3.87 29.47 -22.39
N ASN A 19 3.31 28.39 -22.94
CA ASN A 19 4.01 27.39 -23.77
C ASN A 19 5.23 26.72 -23.11
N LYS A 20 5.34 26.75 -21.80
CA LYS A 20 6.39 25.99 -21.08
C LYS A 20 5.96 24.53 -20.92
N THR A 21 6.89 23.63 -21.17
CA THR A 21 6.74 22.20 -20.91
C THR A 21 7.39 21.85 -19.59
N PHE A 22 6.67 21.15 -18.73
CA PHE A 22 7.16 20.69 -17.45
C PHE A 22 7.28 19.16 -17.46
N SER A 23 8.28 18.63 -16.82
CA SER A 23 8.35 17.20 -16.55
C SER A 23 7.42 16.85 -15.39
N LEU A 24 6.95 15.60 -15.33
CA LEU A 24 6.13 15.15 -14.19
C LEU A 24 6.90 15.26 -12.86
N ASN A 25 8.23 15.09 -12.90
CA ASN A 25 9.08 15.23 -11.74
C ASN A 25 9.22 16.69 -11.25
N ASP A 26 9.13 17.68 -12.16
CA ASP A 26 9.15 19.10 -11.80
C ASP A 26 7.80 19.53 -11.19
N ILE A 27 6.75 18.74 -11.41
CA ILE A 27 5.38 19.01 -10.97
C ILE A 27 5.09 18.31 -9.64
N ILE A 28 5.71 17.15 -9.38
CA ILE A 28 5.49 16.33 -8.18
C ILE A 28 6.68 16.46 -7.24
N ASP A 29 7.22 17.64 -7.06
CA ASP A 29 8.04 17.91 -5.90
C ASP A 29 7.10 18.20 -4.71
N TRP A 30 6.75 17.12 -4.03
CA TRP A 30 5.81 17.14 -2.90
C TRP A 30 6.33 17.93 -1.69
N ASP A 31 7.58 18.37 -1.72
CA ASP A 31 8.24 19.10 -0.63
C ASP A 31 8.27 20.62 -0.84
N THR A 32 7.89 21.12 -2.02
CA THR A 32 7.77 22.56 -2.26
C THR A 32 6.34 23.06 -2.05
N TYR A 33 5.95 23.17 -0.79
CA TYR A 33 4.91 24.14 -0.44
C TYR A 33 5.51 25.53 -0.63
N ASP A 34 4.98 26.29 -1.58
CA ASP A 34 5.24 27.73 -1.63
C ASP A 34 4.75 28.35 -0.29
N ASP A 35 5.52 29.29 0.25
CA ASP A 35 5.22 29.97 1.52
C ASP A 35 3.84 30.67 1.55
N ASN A 36 3.15 30.73 0.42
CA ASN A 36 1.84 31.35 0.25
C ASN A 36 0.66 30.37 0.37
N ASN A 37 0.87 29.07 0.67
CA ASN A 37 -0.20 28.07 0.76
C ASN A 37 -1.11 27.94 -0.50
N GLU A 38 -0.68 28.40 -1.65
CA GLU A 38 -1.41 28.19 -2.89
C GLU A 38 -1.14 26.77 -3.42
N VAL A 39 -2.16 25.93 -3.33
CA VAL A 39 -2.15 24.60 -3.94
C VAL A 39 -2.25 24.80 -5.46
N HIS A 40 -1.14 24.68 -6.17
CA HIS A 40 -1.16 24.61 -7.61
C HIS A 40 -1.81 23.31 -8.06
N THR A 41 -3.11 23.35 -8.34
CA THR A 41 -3.83 22.20 -8.87
C THR A 41 -3.46 22.00 -10.34
N ILE A 42 -2.85 20.86 -10.63
CA ILE A 42 -2.62 20.44 -12.02
C ILE A 42 -3.92 19.84 -12.53
N PRO A 43 -4.51 20.37 -13.61
CA PRO A 43 -5.69 19.76 -14.19
C PRO A 43 -5.30 18.38 -14.76
N VAL A 44 -5.75 17.33 -14.13
CA VAL A 44 -5.59 15.96 -14.63
C VAL A 44 -6.78 15.64 -15.50
N ILE A 45 -6.55 15.42 -16.81
CA ILE A 45 -7.58 14.96 -17.72
C ILE A 45 -7.64 13.44 -17.63
N LEU A 46 -8.66 12.93 -16.97
CA LEU A 46 -8.94 11.51 -16.90
C LEU A 46 -9.73 11.06 -18.16
N SER A 47 -9.30 9.94 -18.73
CA SER A 47 -10.10 9.25 -19.75
C SER A 47 -11.41 8.74 -19.13
N TYR A 48 -12.36 8.41 -19.99
CA TYR A 48 -13.61 7.81 -19.57
C TYR A 48 -13.43 6.57 -18.67
N VAL A 49 -12.55 5.66 -19.07
CA VAL A 49 -12.25 4.42 -18.31
C VAL A 49 -11.63 4.74 -16.95
N GLU A 50 -10.70 5.69 -16.88
CA GLU A 50 -10.07 6.11 -15.62
C GLU A 50 -11.09 6.73 -14.67
N ARG A 51 -12.05 7.51 -15.19
CA ARG A 51 -13.15 8.10 -14.38
C ARG A 51 -14.07 7.01 -13.82
N ALA A 52 -14.45 6.03 -14.66
CA ALA A 52 -15.25 4.90 -14.23
C ALA A 52 -14.54 4.07 -13.14
N TRP A 53 -13.24 3.83 -13.32
CA TRP A 53 -12.42 3.18 -12.30
C TRP A 53 -12.31 3.99 -11.02
N LEU A 54 -12.08 5.29 -11.12
CA LEU A 54 -12.00 6.16 -9.95
C LEU A 54 -13.32 6.15 -9.18
N TYR A 55 -14.45 6.24 -9.88
CA TYR A 55 -15.77 6.13 -9.25
C TYR A 55 -15.96 4.78 -8.54
N TYR A 56 -15.57 3.67 -9.19
CA TYR A 56 -15.62 2.34 -8.60
C TYR A 56 -14.75 2.25 -7.33
N ILE A 57 -13.52 2.73 -7.39
CA ILE A 57 -12.61 2.75 -6.25
C ILE A 57 -13.18 3.57 -5.09
N MET A 58 -13.81 4.72 -5.37
CA MET A 58 -14.45 5.54 -4.32
C MET A 58 -15.60 4.83 -3.60
N ASN A 59 -16.18 3.77 -4.18
CA ASN A 59 -17.17 2.94 -3.52
C ASN A 59 -16.56 1.79 -2.69
N ASP A 60 -15.26 1.54 -2.78
CA ASP A 60 -14.58 0.56 -1.92
C ASP A 60 -14.53 1.08 -0.48
N ASN A 61 -14.98 0.25 0.46
CA ASN A 61 -14.96 0.58 1.89
C ASN A 61 -13.55 0.91 2.42
N LYS A 62 -12.51 0.36 1.80
CA LYS A 62 -11.10 0.64 2.14
C LYS A 62 -10.73 2.12 1.93
N MET A 63 -11.41 2.82 1.03
CA MET A 63 -11.14 4.25 0.79
C MET A 63 -11.42 5.11 2.03
N ARG A 64 -12.35 4.69 2.88
CA ARG A 64 -12.64 5.35 4.16
C ARG A 64 -11.45 5.34 5.14
N LEU A 65 -10.50 4.44 4.96
CA LEU A 65 -9.26 4.44 5.74
C LEU A 65 -8.36 5.63 5.39
N PHE A 66 -8.40 6.10 4.15
CA PHE A 66 -7.50 7.14 3.61
C PHE A 66 -8.17 8.50 3.47
N LEU A 67 -9.46 8.53 3.11
CA LEU A 67 -10.21 9.75 2.80
C LEU A 67 -11.44 9.88 3.70
N ASP A 68 -11.81 11.12 4.03
CA ASP A 68 -13.05 11.41 4.72
C ASP A 68 -14.25 11.19 3.79
N ASN A 69 -15.39 10.81 4.35
CA ASN A 69 -16.61 10.55 3.60
C ASN A 69 -17.02 11.75 2.74
N ASP A 70 -16.88 12.97 3.26
CA ASP A 70 -17.21 14.21 2.53
C ASP A 70 -16.33 14.38 1.29
N ILE A 71 -15.05 14.01 1.37
CA ILE A 71 -14.12 14.04 0.24
C ILE A 71 -14.51 12.96 -0.78
N ILE A 72 -14.83 11.76 -0.33
CA ILE A 72 -15.26 10.65 -1.19
C ILE A 72 -16.52 11.07 -1.96
N GLU A 73 -17.54 11.58 -1.28
CA GLU A 73 -18.78 12.02 -1.92
C GLU A 73 -18.55 13.23 -2.85
N LYS A 74 -17.69 14.17 -2.48
CA LYS A 74 -17.32 15.29 -3.36
C LYS A 74 -16.66 14.80 -4.65
N ILE A 75 -15.74 13.84 -4.58
CA ILE A 75 -15.09 13.25 -5.77
C ILE A 75 -16.14 12.55 -6.63
N LYS A 76 -17.02 11.75 -6.05
CA LYS A 76 -18.08 11.04 -6.77
C LYS A 76 -19.02 12.01 -7.48
N ASN A 77 -19.45 13.07 -6.81
CA ASN A 77 -20.33 14.09 -7.39
C ASN A 77 -19.64 14.82 -8.55
N LEU A 78 -18.39 15.23 -8.39
CA LEU A 78 -17.63 15.88 -9.48
C LEU A 78 -17.46 14.98 -10.70
N LEU A 79 -17.31 13.67 -10.51
CA LEU A 79 -17.23 12.71 -11.61
C LEU A 79 -18.56 12.57 -12.36
N LEU A 80 -19.70 12.64 -11.65
CA LEU A 80 -21.04 12.53 -12.22
C LEU A 80 -21.53 13.85 -12.85
N GLU A 81 -21.17 15.01 -12.29
CA GLU A 81 -21.56 16.33 -12.82
C GLU A 81 -21.00 16.58 -14.22
N ASN A 82 -19.78 16.13 -14.48
CA ASN A 82 -19.12 16.33 -15.76
C ASN A 82 -19.58 15.36 -16.85
N GLU A 83 -20.14 14.20 -16.46
CA GLU A 83 -20.72 13.22 -17.40
C GLU A 83 -21.85 12.44 -16.72
N PRO A 84 -23.09 12.95 -16.78
CA PRO A 84 -24.26 12.25 -16.21
C PRO A 84 -24.54 10.89 -16.88
N ASP A 85 -24.04 10.70 -18.09
CA ASP A 85 -24.09 9.43 -18.83
C ASP A 85 -22.83 8.57 -18.64
N LEU A 86 -21.98 8.86 -17.64
CA LEU A 86 -21.02 7.86 -17.21
C LEU A 86 -21.81 6.56 -17.03
N PRO A 87 -21.63 5.55 -17.92
CA PRO A 87 -22.36 4.32 -17.77
C PRO A 87 -21.91 3.76 -16.46
N TYR A 88 -22.71 4.08 -15.56
CA TYR A 88 -22.74 3.63 -14.23
C TYR A 88 -21.43 3.14 -13.70
N PRO A 89 -21.25 3.28 -12.41
CA PRO A 89 -20.10 2.73 -11.74
C PRO A 89 -19.95 1.26 -12.14
N LEU A 90 -18.77 0.90 -12.57
CA LEU A 90 -18.38 -0.49 -12.62
C LEU A 90 -18.82 -1.11 -11.30
N SER A 91 -19.61 -2.16 -11.38
CA SER A 91 -20.06 -2.88 -10.20
C SER A 91 -19.20 -4.12 -10.00
N ASN A 92 -19.28 -4.72 -8.81
CA ASN A 92 -18.62 -6.01 -8.55
C ASN A 92 -19.05 -7.12 -9.53
N LYS A 93 -20.16 -6.94 -10.24
CA LYS A 93 -20.64 -7.89 -11.28
C LYS A 93 -19.87 -7.74 -12.59
N ASP A 94 -19.34 -6.52 -12.85
CA ASP A 94 -18.62 -6.20 -14.08
C ASP A 94 -17.12 -6.55 -13.97
N ILE A 95 -16.66 -6.82 -12.74
CA ILE A 95 -15.26 -7.10 -12.45
C ILE A 95 -15.12 -8.50 -11.89
N TYR A 96 -14.36 -9.33 -12.60
CA TYR A 96 -13.99 -10.64 -12.09
C TYR A 96 -12.87 -10.51 -11.06
N HIS A 97 -13.21 -10.67 -9.80
CA HIS A 97 -12.22 -10.78 -8.72
C HIS A 97 -11.80 -12.24 -8.57
N GLN A 98 -10.57 -12.55 -8.92
CA GLN A 98 -10.00 -13.84 -8.56
C GLN A 98 -9.63 -13.78 -7.07
N ARG A 99 -10.62 -14.04 -6.22
CA ARG A 99 -10.38 -14.13 -4.78
C ARG A 99 -9.77 -15.48 -4.46
N LEU A 100 -8.68 -15.47 -3.73
CA LEU A 100 -8.06 -16.69 -3.18
C LEU A 100 -8.85 -17.21 -1.98
N ASN A 101 -9.55 -16.32 -1.28
CA ASN A 101 -10.39 -16.64 -0.15
C ASN A 101 -11.86 -16.23 -0.42
N ASN A 102 -12.80 -17.11 -0.04
CA ASN A 102 -14.24 -16.85 -0.12
C ASN A 102 -14.75 -15.98 1.04
N ASN A 103 -13.88 -15.27 1.74
CA ASN A 103 -14.27 -14.41 2.85
C ASN A 103 -15.06 -13.20 2.34
N PRO A 104 -16.13 -12.79 3.06
CA PRO A 104 -16.84 -11.56 2.73
C PRO A 104 -15.91 -10.36 2.88
N PRO A 105 -16.15 -9.26 2.14
CA PRO A 105 -15.38 -8.03 2.30
C PRO A 105 -15.39 -7.57 3.76
N TYR A 106 -14.24 -7.23 4.29
CA TYR A 106 -14.14 -6.68 5.63
C TYR A 106 -14.64 -5.23 5.65
N TYR A 107 -15.51 -4.91 6.61
CA TYR A 107 -16.06 -3.57 6.80
C TYR A 107 -15.46 -2.95 8.05
N TYR A 108 -14.66 -1.89 7.86
CA TYR A 108 -13.99 -1.19 8.95
C TYR A 108 -14.99 -0.35 9.76
N THR A 109 -14.91 -0.46 11.06
CA THR A 109 -15.64 0.39 12.02
C THR A 109 -15.05 1.81 12.05
N ASN A 110 -15.79 2.77 12.63
CA ASN A 110 -15.27 4.13 12.75
C ASN A 110 -14.03 4.21 13.65
N ASP A 111 -13.94 3.36 14.68
CA ASP A 111 -12.76 3.31 15.56
C ASP A 111 -11.54 2.75 14.82
N GLU A 112 -11.72 1.72 14.01
CA GLU A 112 -10.64 1.19 13.17
C GLU A 112 -10.18 2.21 12.14
N ILE A 113 -11.11 2.94 11.50
CA ILE A 113 -10.77 4.02 10.57
C ILE A 113 -9.94 5.09 11.28
N LYS A 114 -10.36 5.53 12.47
CA LYS A 114 -9.62 6.50 13.29
C LYS A 114 -8.23 5.97 13.65
N ASN A 115 -8.13 4.72 14.08
CA ASN A 115 -6.88 4.07 14.43
C ASN A 115 -5.93 3.99 13.24
N PHE A 116 -6.43 3.59 12.07
CA PHE A 116 -5.62 3.52 10.84
C PHE A 116 -5.04 4.88 10.46
N ARG A 117 -5.87 5.93 10.50
CA ARG A 117 -5.43 7.30 10.21
C ARG A 117 -4.44 7.83 11.23
N SER A 118 -4.58 7.42 12.49
CA SER A 118 -3.59 7.75 13.54
C SER A 118 -2.23 7.12 13.21
N ILE A 119 -2.20 5.88 12.74
CA ILE A 119 -0.97 5.22 12.28
C ILE A 119 -0.37 5.94 11.08
N LEU A 120 -1.19 6.28 10.06
CA LEU A 120 -0.72 7.04 8.90
C LEU A 120 -0.10 8.39 9.31
N LYS A 121 -0.75 9.10 10.23
CA LYS A 121 -0.23 10.36 10.78
C LYS A 121 1.10 10.16 11.51
N ALA A 122 1.21 9.10 12.30
CA ALA A 122 2.45 8.76 13.01
C ALA A 122 3.59 8.43 12.04
N LEU A 123 3.32 7.66 10.99
CA LEU A 123 4.29 7.36 9.93
C LEU A 123 4.76 8.64 9.21
N LYS A 124 3.83 9.52 8.82
CA LYS A 124 4.14 10.78 8.14
C LYS A 124 5.00 11.70 9.00
N ASN A 125 4.68 11.79 10.29
CA ASN A 125 5.36 12.71 11.22
C ASN A 125 6.51 12.05 11.98
N HIS A 126 6.82 10.78 11.70
CA HIS A 126 7.87 10.00 12.38
C HIS A 126 7.66 9.92 13.91
N ASN A 127 6.42 9.78 14.35
CA ASN A 127 6.08 9.67 15.76
C ASN A 127 6.09 8.22 16.26
N TYR A 128 6.47 8.02 17.52
CA TYR A 128 6.18 6.78 18.23
C TYR A 128 4.66 6.64 18.41
N ILE A 129 4.20 5.40 18.48
CA ILE A 129 2.82 5.08 18.84
C ILE A 129 2.78 4.16 20.07
N LYS A 130 1.71 4.28 20.83
CA LYS A 130 1.32 3.31 21.85
C LYS A 130 0.11 2.57 21.34
N LEU A 131 0.08 1.25 21.49
CA LEU A 131 -1.01 0.42 21.00
C LEU A 131 -1.19 -0.84 21.84
N THR A 132 -2.36 -1.46 21.69
CA THR A 132 -2.68 -2.79 22.17
C THR A 132 -2.89 -3.72 20.97
N ASN A 133 -2.23 -4.87 20.94
CA ASN A 133 -2.44 -5.94 19.96
C ASN A 133 -3.12 -7.13 20.64
N ASN A 134 -4.33 -7.44 20.23
CA ASN A 134 -5.18 -8.51 20.76
C ASN A 134 -5.11 -9.78 19.88
N ALA A 135 -3.93 -10.15 19.41
CA ALA A 135 -3.78 -11.29 18.52
C ALA A 135 -4.16 -12.61 19.23
N ASP A 136 -4.96 -13.44 18.55
CA ASP A 136 -5.45 -14.72 19.05
C ASP A 136 -4.35 -15.79 19.22
N ASN A 137 -3.15 -15.55 18.67
CA ASN A 137 -2.00 -16.46 18.76
C ASN A 137 -1.27 -16.44 20.11
N GLY A 138 -1.86 -15.81 21.14
CA GLY A 138 -1.32 -15.75 22.50
C GLY A 138 -0.26 -14.68 22.75
N ILE A 139 0.22 -13.98 21.74
CA ILE A 139 1.11 -12.82 21.90
C ILE A 139 0.27 -11.57 22.03
N CYS A 140 0.00 -11.14 23.24
CA CYS A 140 -0.73 -9.91 23.51
C CYS A 140 0.24 -8.81 23.91
N TYR A 141 0.34 -7.77 23.08
CA TYR A 141 1.06 -6.54 23.43
C TYR A 141 0.04 -5.55 23.98
N LYS A 142 0.00 -5.39 25.28
CA LYS A 142 -0.87 -4.41 25.93
C LYS A 142 -0.11 -3.13 26.22
N ASP A 143 -0.70 -1.98 25.84
CA ASP A 143 -0.13 -0.66 26.11
C ASP A 143 1.34 -0.51 25.65
N SER A 144 1.72 -1.20 24.58
CA SER A 144 3.10 -1.24 24.13
C SER A 144 3.48 -0.04 23.28
N THR A 145 4.63 0.55 23.56
CA THR A 145 5.20 1.64 22.74
C THR A 145 6.05 1.04 21.63
N VAL A 146 5.73 1.39 20.40
CA VAL A 146 6.44 0.91 19.20
C VAL A 146 6.75 2.04 18.24
N ILE A 147 7.64 1.79 17.30
CA ILE A 147 8.00 2.68 16.20
C ILE A 147 7.36 2.14 14.93
N PRO A 148 6.33 2.80 14.37
CA PRO A 148 5.75 2.35 13.13
C PRO A 148 6.74 2.58 11.99
N TYR A 149 6.92 1.55 11.14
CA TYR A 149 7.85 1.60 10.02
C TYR A 149 7.13 1.64 8.67
N LYS A 150 6.18 0.71 8.45
CA LYS A 150 5.38 0.67 7.22
C LYS A 150 4.03 0.00 7.43
N ILE A 151 3.10 0.30 6.52
CA ILE A 151 1.83 -0.40 6.37
C ILE A 151 1.89 -1.20 5.07
N GLU A 152 1.41 -2.44 5.11
CA GLU A 152 1.35 -3.34 3.96
C GLU A 152 -0.05 -3.90 3.82
N TYR A 153 -0.52 -4.03 2.59
CA TYR A 153 -1.77 -4.73 2.30
C TYR A 153 -1.48 -6.18 1.90
N ASN A 154 -2.05 -7.12 2.63
CA ASN A 154 -1.96 -8.53 2.29
C ASN A 154 -3.12 -8.91 1.36
N TYR A 155 -2.80 -9.22 0.10
CA TYR A 155 -3.79 -9.58 -0.91
C TYR A 155 -4.47 -10.93 -0.64
N GLN A 156 -3.80 -11.88 0.00
CA GLN A 156 -4.36 -13.20 0.29
C GLN A 156 -5.40 -13.13 1.40
N GLN A 157 -5.11 -12.33 2.42
CA GLN A 157 -5.98 -12.15 3.58
C GLN A 157 -6.92 -10.94 3.45
N GLU A 158 -6.78 -10.16 2.39
CA GLU A 158 -7.52 -8.91 2.13
C GLU A 158 -7.51 -7.92 3.31
N THR A 159 -6.41 -7.88 4.08
CA THR A 159 -6.26 -7.04 5.27
C THR A 159 -4.95 -6.26 5.26
N PHE A 160 -4.91 -5.21 6.06
CA PHE A 160 -3.69 -4.45 6.29
C PHE A 160 -2.90 -5.04 7.46
N SER A 161 -1.58 -4.95 7.37
CA SER A 161 -0.67 -5.19 8.48
C SER A 161 0.23 -3.98 8.68
N ILE A 162 0.66 -3.78 9.91
CA ILE A 162 1.65 -2.78 10.27
C ILE A 162 2.93 -3.47 10.71
N THR A 163 4.05 -3.02 10.16
CA THR A 163 5.38 -3.43 10.60
C THR A 163 5.96 -2.32 11.49
N CYS A 164 6.35 -2.69 12.70
CA CYS A 164 6.90 -1.81 13.72
C CYS A 164 8.24 -2.33 14.22
N LEU A 165 9.03 -1.44 14.82
CA LEU A 165 10.11 -1.82 15.73
C LEU A 165 9.62 -1.71 17.17
N ASN A 166 10.08 -2.60 18.04
CA ASN A 166 9.90 -2.42 19.47
C ASN A 166 10.63 -1.13 19.95
N LYS A 167 10.27 -0.66 21.14
CA LYS A 167 10.83 0.59 21.71
C LYS A 167 12.36 0.57 21.81
N GLU A 168 12.92 -0.60 22.07
CA GLU A 168 14.35 -0.85 22.23
C GLU A 168 15.09 -0.94 20.88
N LYS A 169 14.37 -0.96 19.76
CA LYS A 169 14.90 -1.07 18.40
C LYS A 169 15.67 -2.38 18.13
N THR A 170 15.29 -3.45 18.79
CA THR A 170 15.95 -4.76 18.72
C THR A 170 15.17 -5.79 17.93
N GLU A 171 13.87 -5.58 17.74
CA GLU A 171 12.96 -6.54 17.14
C GLU A 171 11.99 -5.87 16.19
N ILE A 172 11.74 -6.54 15.05
CA ILE A 172 10.69 -6.17 14.08
C ILE A 172 9.43 -6.96 14.43
N ILE A 173 8.35 -6.24 14.66
CA ILE A 173 7.03 -6.81 14.99
C ILE A 173 6.08 -6.50 13.83
N ARG A 174 5.44 -7.53 13.30
CA ARG A 174 4.35 -7.39 12.32
C ARG A 174 3.04 -7.74 12.99
N MET A 175 2.06 -6.87 12.85
CA MET A 175 0.74 -7.03 13.46
C MET A 175 -0.33 -6.80 12.42
N PHE A 176 -1.39 -7.62 12.43
CA PHE A 176 -2.57 -7.37 11.61
C PHE A 176 -3.35 -6.19 12.18
N PHE A 177 -3.74 -5.30 11.29
CA PHE A 177 -4.44 -4.08 11.69
C PHE A 177 -5.76 -4.37 12.44
N THR A 178 -6.48 -5.40 12.04
CA THR A 178 -7.75 -5.83 12.66
C THR A 178 -7.61 -6.25 14.13
N ASN A 179 -6.40 -6.57 14.57
CA ASN A 179 -6.12 -6.96 15.95
C ASN A 179 -5.67 -5.79 16.83
N LEU A 180 -5.57 -4.58 16.25
CA LEU A 180 -5.06 -3.41 16.97
C LEU A 180 -6.18 -2.60 17.61
N SER A 181 -5.95 -2.16 18.84
CA SER A 181 -6.81 -1.22 19.56
C SER A 181 -5.98 -0.19 20.34
N ASP A 182 -6.67 0.81 20.88
CA ASP A 182 -6.11 1.82 21.78
C ASP A 182 -4.87 2.53 21.21
N ILE A 183 -4.94 2.94 19.94
CA ILE A 183 -3.79 3.56 19.26
C ILE A 183 -3.68 5.03 19.65
N GLU A 184 -2.57 5.38 20.29
CA GLU A 184 -2.20 6.73 20.69
C GLU A 184 -0.91 7.16 19.97
N VAL A 185 -0.94 8.31 19.31
CA VAL A 185 0.25 8.92 18.70
C VAL A 185 0.99 9.73 19.74
N LEU A 186 2.23 9.37 20.01
CA LEU A 186 3.05 10.08 21.01
C LEU A 186 3.75 11.30 20.36
N GLU A 187 4.02 12.33 21.16
CA GLU A 187 4.76 13.52 20.70
C GLU A 187 6.21 13.21 20.35
N LYS A 188 6.75 12.12 20.93
CA LYS A 188 8.13 11.68 20.69
C LYS A 188 8.31 11.27 19.23
N GLN A 189 9.32 11.85 18.57
CA GLN A 189 9.68 11.52 17.20
C GLN A 189 10.92 10.63 17.13
N TYR A 190 11.06 9.94 16.00
CA TYR A 190 12.25 9.14 15.67
C TYR A 190 12.95 9.67 14.41
N ASN A 191 14.23 9.37 14.27
CA ASN A 191 14.96 9.67 13.05
C ASN A 191 14.70 8.59 12.00
N LYS A 192 14.08 8.95 10.89
CA LYS A 192 13.71 8.02 9.81
C LYS A 192 14.92 7.25 9.28
N LYS A 193 16.04 7.93 8.97
CA LYS A 193 17.25 7.29 8.43
C LYS A 193 17.84 6.27 9.39
N GLU A 194 17.91 6.62 10.69
CA GLU A 194 18.38 5.69 11.72
C GLU A 194 17.53 4.43 11.77
N ILE A 195 16.19 4.59 11.71
CA ILE A 195 15.27 3.45 11.76
C ILE A 195 15.39 2.58 10.50
N GLU A 196 15.54 3.18 9.31
CA GLU A 196 15.76 2.45 8.06
C GLU A 196 17.04 1.59 8.11
N GLU A 197 18.14 2.14 8.65
CA GLU A 197 19.40 1.41 8.83
C GLU A 197 19.25 0.23 9.81
N ILE A 198 18.56 0.46 10.93
CA ILE A 198 18.31 -0.60 11.93
C ILE A 198 17.44 -1.70 11.34
N VAL A 199 16.33 -1.34 10.69
CA VAL A 199 15.43 -2.32 10.04
C VAL A 199 16.19 -3.13 9.01
N THR A 200 16.99 -2.48 8.15
CA THR A 200 17.80 -3.17 7.14
C THR A 200 18.75 -4.19 7.78
N LYS A 201 19.43 -3.83 8.85
CA LYS A 201 20.33 -4.74 9.57
C LYS A 201 19.57 -5.92 10.18
N LEU A 202 18.44 -5.66 10.85
CA LEU A 202 17.61 -6.70 11.45
C LEU A 202 17.06 -7.66 10.40
N LEU A 203 16.52 -7.15 9.29
CA LEU A 203 16.00 -7.97 8.20
C LEU A 203 17.10 -8.83 7.57
N ASN A 204 18.28 -8.29 7.32
CA ASN A 204 19.40 -9.06 6.75
C ASN A 204 19.83 -10.23 7.67
N ASN A 205 19.68 -10.08 8.99
CA ASN A 205 20.04 -11.13 9.94
C ASN A 205 19.04 -12.30 9.97
N ILE A 206 17.76 -12.03 9.64
CA ILE A 206 16.68 -13.03 9.68
C ILE A 206 16.22 -13.48 8.30
N ARG A 207 16.80 -12.90 7.24
CA ARG A 207 16.46 -13.22 5.87
C ARG A 207 16.73 -14.67 5.54
N LYS A 208 15.73 -15.34 5.02
CA LYS A 208 15.78 -16.70 4.50
C LYS A 208 15.31 -16.71 3.04
N GLU A 209 15.68 -17.76 2.32
CA GLU A 209 15.33 -17.93 0.90
C GLU A 209 14.75 -19.32 0.68
N ILE A 210 13.76 -19.41 -0.19
CA ILE A 210 13.26 -20.66 -0.74
C ILE A 210 13.24 -20.56 -2.26
N VAL A 211 13.55 -21.67 -2.91
CA VAL A 211 13.47 -21.79 -4.37
C VAL A 211 12.45 -22.84 -4.72
N ILE A 212 11.44 -22.46 -5.47
CA ILE A 212 10.41 -23.36 -5.98
C ILE A 212 10.58 -23.54 -7.50
N GLU A 213 10.38 -24.75 -7.99
CA GLU A 213 10.28 -25.04 -9.42
C GLU A 213 8.84 -24.78 -9.86
N ILE A 214 8.65 -24.00 -10.91
CA ILE A 214 7.34 -23.69 -11.48
C ILE A 214 7.08 -24.61 -12.65
N ASP A 215 5.93 -25.27 -12.64
CA ASP A 215 5.51 -26.09 -13.77
C ASP A 215 5.43 -25.26 -15.08
N SER A 216 5.73 -25.90 -16.20
CA SER A 216 5.67 -25.28 -17.51
C SER A 216 4.24 -25.12 -18.07
N ASN A 217 3.22 -25.57 -17.33
CA ASN A 217 1.82 -25.46 -17.72
C ASN A 217 1.36 -24.01 -17.87
N ASP A 218 0.37 -23.80 -18.74
CA ASP A 218 -0.18 -22.49 -19.07
C ASP A 218 -0.52 -21.66 -17.82
N ASN A 219 -0.01 -20.43 -17.80
CA ASN A 219 -0.21 -19.45 -16.75
C ASN A 219 0.35 -19.79 -15.35
N ALA A 220 1.08 -20.90 -15.16
CA ALA A 220 1.65 -21.24 -13.85
C ALA A 220 2.59 -20.14 -13.33
N GLN A 221 3.41 -19.57 -14.22
CA GLN A 221 4.31 -18.47 -13.87
C GLN A 221 3.56 -17.23 -13.41
N GLN A 222 2.49 -16.84 -14.11
CA GLN A 222 1.68 -15.68 -13.73
C GLN A 222 0.93 -15.92 -12.41
N ARG A 223 0.39 -17.13 -12.24
CA ARG A 223 -0.29 -17.50 -10.98
C ARG A 223 0.68 -17.47 -9.79
N CYS A 224 1.87 -18.04 -9.93
CA CYS A 224 2.91 -17.97 -8.91
C CYS A 224 3.33 -16.51 -8.63
N ALA A 225 3.52 -15.70 -9.69
CA ALA A 225 3.85 -14.29 -9.52
C ALA A 225 2.76 -13.52 -8.78
N TYR A 226 1.50 -13.87 -8.96
CA TYR A 226 0.37 -13.28 -8.23
C TYR A 226 0.28 -13.80 -6.78
N LEU A 227 0.36 -15.13 -6.58
CA LEU A 227 0.29 -15.74 -5.24
C LEU A 227 1.34 -15.18 -4.29
N PHE A 228 2.55 -15.00 -4.78
CA PHE A 228 3.67 -14.51 -3.98
C PHE A 228 3.94 -13.01 -4.18
N ALA A 229 2.90 -12.23 -4.54
CA ALA A 229 3.03 -10.79 -4.76
C ALA A 229 3.52 -10.01 -3.55
N ASN A 230 3.24 -10.50 -2.34
CA ASN A 230 3.64 -9.88 -1.07
C ASN A 230 5.09 -10.15 -0.66
N TYR A 231 5.81 -11.00 -1.40
CA TYR A 231 7.18 -11.39 -1.09
C TYR A 231 8.16 -10.76 -2.09
N GLU A 232 9.36 -10.48 -1.63
CA GLU A 232 10.47 -10.22 -2.53
C GLU A 232 10.78 -11.51 -3.29
N ARG A 233 10.72 -11.45 -4.61
CA ARG A 233 10.85 -12.63 -5.45
C ARG A 233 11.56 -12.36 -6.77
N GLN A 234 12.23 -13.38 -7.27
CA GLN A 234 12.89 -13.35 -8.54
C GLN A 234 12.52 -14.61 -9.33
N ILE A 235 12.02 -14.45 -10.56
CA ILE A 235 11.77 -15.56 -11.48
C ILE A 235 12.95 -15.66 -12.45
N TYR A 236 13.48 -16.85 -12.63
CA TYR A 236 14.57 -17.09 -13.55
C TYR A 236 14.45 -18.47 -14.22
N LYS A 237 15.11 -18.62 -15.37
CA LYS A 237 15.16 -19.88 -16.12
C LYS A 237 16.54 -20.51 -15.99
N LYS A 238 16.57 -21.80 -15.66
CA LYS A 238 17.79 -22.60 -15.60
C LYS A 238 17.46 -24.00 -16.12
N ASP A 239 18.34 -24.58 -16.99
CA ASP A 239 18.23 -25.93 -17.54
C ASP A 239 16.83 -26.25 -18.13
N ASN A 240 16.26 -25.32 -18.89
CA ASN A 240 14.91 -25.34 -19.46
C ASN A 240 13.74 -25.37 -18.44
N LYS A 241 14.00 -25.22 -17.16
CA LYS A 241 13.01 -25.13 -16.08
C LYS A 241 12.90 -23.71 -15.60
N ILE A 242 11.72 -23.37 -15.06
CA ILE A 242 11.43 -22.05 -14.49
C ILE A 242 11.45 -22.19 -12.97
N TYR A 243 12.16 -21.28 -12.34
CA TYR A 243 12.29 -21.24 -10.89
C TYR A 243 11.85 -19.88 -10.37
N MET A 244 11.28 -19.86 -9.18
CA MET A 244 11.04 -18.66 -8.40
C MET A 244 11.81 -18.75 -7.10
N LYS A 245 12.69 -17.81 -6.88
CA LYS A 245 13.33 -17.56 -5.60
C LYS A 245 12.47 -16.58 -4.82
N ILE A 246 12.10 -16.91 -3.60
CA ILE A 246 11.28 -16.11 -2.69
C ILE A 246 12.09 -15.85 -1.45
N GLU A 247 12.12 -14.58 -1.02
CA GLU A 247 12.74 -14.17 0.22
C GLU A 247 11.68 -14.02 1.30
N TYR A 248 11.97 -14.51 2.51
CA TYR A 248 11.08 -14.41 3.65
C TYR A 248 11.86 -14.17 4.93
N TYR A 249 11.20 -13.67 5.97
CA TYR A 249 11.84 -13.18 7.17
C TYR A 249 11.32 -13.85 8.45
N GLN A 250 10.21 -14.57 8.40
CA GLN A 250 9.58 -15.19 9.57
C GLN A 250 9.08 -16.60 9.24
N GLU A 251 9.07 -17.47 10.23
CA GLU A 251 8.74 -18.89 9.99
C GLU A 251 7.31 -19.11 9.50
N TYR A 252 6.33 -18.33 9.98
CA TYR A 252 4.98 -18.44 9.49
C TYR A 252 4.87 -18.09 7.99
N GLN A 253 5.73 -17.21 7.47
CA GLN A 253 5.78 -16.90 6.02
C GLN A 253 6.25 -18.12 5.21
N TYR A 254 7.09 -18.98 5.81
CA TYR A 254 7.49 -20.23 5.19
C TYR A 254 6.31 -21.20 5.07
N GLU A 255 5.47 -21.28 6.12
CA GLU A 255 4.24 -22.06 6.08
C GLU A 255 3.27 -21.56 5.02
N ASP A 256 3.06 -20.23 4.92
CA ASP A 256 2.23 -19.60 3.89
C ASP A 256 2.74 -19.86 2.44
N ILE A 257 4.04 -20.11 2.26
CA ILE A 257 4.64 -20.41 0.94
C ILE A 257 4.46 -21.87 0.55
N ILE A 258 4.45 -22.80 1.52
CA ILE A 258 4.43 -24.25 1.26
C ILE A 258 3.00 -24.81 1.21
N TYR A 259 2.06 -24.27 1.96
CA TYR A 259 0.67 -24.72 2.05
C TYR A 259 -0.29 -23.80 1.30
#